data_8a554f0c29c9cdf11d072a8e1ac4bc6a
#
_entry.id   8a554f0c29c9cdf11d072a8e1ac4bc6a
#
_cell.length_a   1.000
_cell.length_b   1.000
_cell.length_c   1.000
_cell.angle_alpha   90.00
_cell.angle_beta   90.00
_cell.angle_gamma   90.00
#
_symmetry.space_group_name_H-M   'P 1'
#
loop_
_entity.id
_entity.type
_entity.pdbx_description
1 polymer ?
#
loop_
_entity_poly.entity_id
_entity_poly.type
_entity_poly.pdbx_seq_one_letter_code
_entity_poly.pdbx_strand_id
1 'polypeptide(L)'
;IESMGGKTFGFGGGRPDIWHPEEDIYWGPEEEMLGNNRYVGERLLNNPLAAVQMGLIYVNPQGPDGNPDPKKSAHDIRETFGRMAMNDYETVALIAGGHTFGKSHGAGDDGLVGVGPEDAPMEQQQFGWKSGYGKGKGRDTITSGLEGPWTKNPAQWDNGYFENLFKYEYELVKSPAGAFQWHPIGLEEENHAPDVEDSSIKVTTMMLTSDLALREDPEYR
;
A
#
# COMPACT_ATOMS: atom_id res chain seq x y z
N ILE A 1 -14.76 -0.66 7.98
CA ILE A 1 -15.18 -1.78 7.11
C ILE A 1 -16.70 -1.89 7.09
N GLU A 2 -17.34 -2.13 8.22
CA GLU A 2 -18.79 -2.33 8.30
C GLU A 2 -19.59 -1.09 7.87
N SER A 3 -19.14 0.11 8.24
CA SER A 3 -19.76 1.36 7.80
C SER A 3 -19.72 1.59 6.27
N MET A 4 -18.81 0.92 5.60
CA MET A 4 -18.67 0.92 4.13
C MET A 4 -19.38 -0.27 3.46
N GLY A 5 -20.15 -1.05 4.22
CA GLY A 5 -20.84 -2.24 3.71
C GLY A 5 -19.97 -3.49 3.60
N GLY A 6 -18.74 -3.46 4.06
CA GLY A 6 -17.87 -4.63 4.13
C GLY A 6 -18.27 -5.59 5.25
N LYS A 7 -17.93 -6.86 5.10
CA LYS A 7 -18.18 -7.89 6.11
C LYS A 7 -16.93 -8.11 6.94
N THR A 8 -17.13 -8.30 8.23
CA THR A 8 -16.08 -8.69 9.18
C THR A 8 -16.48 -9.99 9.88
N PHE A 9 -15.51 -10.76 10.34
CA PHE A 9 -15.76 -11.98 11.12
C PHE A 9 -15.26 -11.87 12.56
N GLY A 10 -15.09 -10.65 13.02
CA GLY A 10 -14.71 -10.35 14.37
C GLY A 10 -13.63 -9.30 14.48
N PHE A 11 -13.30 -8.98 15.71
CA PHE A 11 -12.27 -8.02 16.05
C PHE A 11 -11.45 -8.55 17.22
N GLY A 12 -10.14 -8.52 17.07
CA GLY A 12 -9.20 -8.78 18.17
C GLY A 12 -8.52 -7.48 18.58
N GLY A 13 -8.65 -7.10 19.85
CA GLY A 13 -7.91 -5.98 20.40
C GLY A 13 -6.41 -6.30 20.40
N GLY A 14 -5.61 -5.33 20.03
CA GLY A 14 -4.17 -5.46 19.92
C GLY A 14 -3.42 -4.84 21.11
N ARG A 15 -2.57 -3.89 20.81
CA ARG A 15 -1.73 -3.19 21.79
C ARG A 15 -2.51 -2.08 22.49
N PRO A 16 -2.14 -1.73 23.73
CA PRO A 16 -2.70 -0.54 24.37
C PRO A 16 -2.26 0.72 23.63
N ASP A 17 -3.11 1.73 23.66
CA ASP A 17 -2.76 3.04 23.14
C ASP A 17 -1.60 3.63 23.95
N ILE A 18 -0.71 4.32 23.27
CA ILE A 18 0.34 5.13 23.88
C ILE A 18 0.06 6.60 23.59
N TRP A 19 0.32 7.46 24.57
CA TRP A 19 0.04 8.89 24.49
C TRP A 19 1.25 9.74 24.09
N HIS A 20 2.42 9.13 24.14
CA HIS A 20 3.69 9.78 23.82
C HIS A 20 4.56 8.82 23.00
N PRO A 21 5.40 9.34 22.09
CA PRO A 21 6.43 8.53 21.44
C PRO A 21 7.33 7.86 22.46
N GLU A 22 7.75 6.64 22.20
CA GLU A 22 8.76 5.97 23.02
C GLU A 22 10.14 6.50 22.66
N GLU A 23 10.73 7.28 23.58
CA GLU A 23 12.00 7.98 23.35
C GLU A 23 13.18 7.03 23.12
N ASP A 24 13.13 5.84 23.66
CA ASP A 24 14.20 4.83 23.56
C ASP A 24 14.23 4.07 22.21
N ILE A 25 13.25 4.27 21.35
CA ILE A 25 13.20 3.65 20.02
C ILE A 25 13.26 4.65 18.87
N TYR A 26 13.79 5.84 19.12
CA TYR A 26 14.03 6.80 18.05
C TYR A 26 15.24 6.39 17.19
N TRP A 27 14.98 6.09 15.92
CA TRP A 27 15.98 5.58 14.98
C TRP A 27 16.59 6.64 14.06
N GLY A 28 16.24 7.89 14.25
CA GLY A 28 16.64 9.00 13.40
C GLY A 28 15.47 9.60 12.60
N PRO A 29 15.74 10.60 11.77
CA PRO A 29 14.71 11.24 10.95
C PRO A 29 14.01 10.22 10.05
N GLU A 30 12.69 10.32 9.93
CA GLU A 30 11.87 9.41 9.13
C GLU A 30 12.30 9.38 7.66
N GLU A 31 12.71 10.51 7.10
CA GLU A 31 13.22 10.61 5.74
C GLU A 31 14.41 9.68 5.47
N GLU A 32 15.29 9.53 6.46
CA GLU A 32 16.40 8.58 6.37
C GLU A 32 15.92 7.12 6.52
N MET A 33 14.78 6.91 7.17
CA MET A 33 14.22 5.59 7.44
C MET A 33 13.34 5.06 6.32
N LEU A 34 12.79 5.89 5.45
CA LEU A 34 11.92 5.48 4.34
C LEU A 34 12.67 5.23 3.03
N GLY A 35 13.95 5.59 2.95
CA GLY A 35 14.73 5.47 1.73
C GLY A 35 15.21 4.05 1.44
N ASN A 36 15.58 3.82 0.18
CA ASN A 36 16.23 2.60 -0.28
C ASN A 36 17.59 2.36 0.40
N ASN A 37 18.12 3.35 1.12
CA ASN A 37 19.36 3.29 1.90
C ASN A 37 19.34 2.30 3.08
N ARG A 38 18.18 1.69 3.34
CA ARG A 38 18.00 0.66 4.39
C ARG A 38 18.53 -0.71 4.00
N TYR A 39 18.74 -0.92 2.72
CA TYR A 39 19.32 -2.16 2.23
C TYR A 39 20.84 -2.06 2.10
N VAL A 40 21.53 -3.10 2.55
CA VAL A 40 22.99 -3.23 2.47
C VAL A 40 23.40 -4.51 1.77
N GLY A 41 24.56 -4.50 1.13
CA GLY A 41 25.10 -5.67 0.43
C GLY A 41 24.13 -6.20 -0.64
N GLU A 42 23.73 -7.45 -0.50
CA GLU A 42 22.78 -8.12 -1.40
C GLU A 42 21.31 -7.82 -1.02
N ARG A 43 21.01 -6.58 -0.69
CA ARG A 43 19.69 -6.09 -0.28
C ARG A 43 19.18 -6.74 1.02
N LEU A 44 20.03 -6.86 2.00
CA LEU A 44 19.62 -7.17 3.36
C LEU A 44 19.29 -5.88 4.11
N LEU A 45 18.25 -5.89 4.92
CA LEU A 45 17.94 -4.74 5.77
C LEU A 45 18.98 -4.57 6.87
N ASN A 46 19.38 -3.33 7.12
CA ASN A 46 20.26 -3.00 8.23
C ASN A 46 19.71 -3.50 9.56
N ASN A 47 20.59 -4.04 10.42
CA ASN A 47 20.25 -4.26 11.82
C ASN A 47 20.28 -2.91 12.58
N PRO A 48 19.36 -2.66 13.50
CA PRO A 48 18.32 -3.56 14.00
C PRO A 48 16.94 -3.33 13.34
N LEU A 49 16.88 -2.80 12.11
CA LEU A 49 15.62 -2.62 11.39
C LEU A 49 14.90 -3.95 11.28
N ALA A 50 13.82 -4.08 12.00
CA ALA A 50 13.10 -5.32 12.15
C ALA A 50 11.59 -5.10 12.18
N ALA A 51 10.87 -6.19 12.26
CA ALA A 51 9.42 -6.27 12.33
C ALA A 51 8.77 -5.36 13.39
N VAL A 52 9.48 -5.09 14.47
CA VAL A 52 9.03 -4.19 15.53
C VAL A 52 8.62 -2.80 15.04
N GLN A 53 9.15 -2.39 13.92
CA GLN A 53 8.84 -1.13 13.24
C GLN A 53 7.78 -1.29 12.14
N MET A 54 7.05 -2.37 12.15
CA MET A 54 6.03 -2.67 11.14
C MET A 54 6.57 -2.66 9.69
N GLY A 55 7.66 -3.36 9.48
CA GLY A 55 8.52 -3.51 8.28
C GLY A 55 7.99 -3.24 6.88
N LEU A 56 6.68 -3.06 6.69
CA LEU A 56 6.05 -2.74 5.39
C LEU A 56 6.61 -1.49 4.73
N ILE A 57 7.13 -0.54 5.52
CA ILE A 57 7.74 0.68 5.01
C ILE A 57 9.03 0.43 4.21
N TYR A 58 9.60 -0.76 4.29
CA TYR A 58 10.83 -1.12 3.59
C TYR A 58 10.59 -1.82 2.25
N VAL A 59 9.34 -2.07 1.89
CA VAL A 59 8.98 -2.57 0.56
C VAL A 59 8.54 -1.40 -0.30
N ASN A 60 9.35 -1.02 -1.27
CA ASN A 60 8.94 0.02 -2.21
C ASN A 60 7.89 -0.55 -3.18
N PRO A 61 6.65 -0.03 -3.17
CA PRO A 61 5.58 -0.54 -4.01
C PRO A 61 5.84 -0.35 -5.51
N GLN A 62 6.73 0.57 -5.86
CA GLN A 62 7.15 0.80 -7.24
C GLN A 62 8.26 -0.14 -7.70
N GLY A 63 8.78 -0.97 -6.81
CA GLY A 63 9.92 -1.86 -7.04
C GLY A 63 11.18 -1.40 -6.34
N PRO A 64 12.21 -2.26 -6.24
CA PRO A 64 13.48 -1.94 -5.60
C PRO A 64 14.13 -0.69 -6.20
N ASP A 65 14.45 0.27 -5.34
CA ASP A 65 15.03 1.56 -5.71
C ASP A 65 14.15 2.35 -6.71
N GLY A 66 12.83 2.12 -6.68
CA GLY A 66 11.88 2.74 -7.60
C GLY A 66 11.89 2.15 -9.02
N ASN A 67 12.59 1.03 -9.23
CA ASN A 67 12.59 0.32 -10.50
C ASN A 67 11.43 -0.66 -10.57
N PRO A 68 10.55 -0.58 -11.58
CA PRO A 68 9.35 -1.41 -11.67
C PRO A 68 9.68 -2.83 -12.19
N ASP A 69 10.44 -3.59 -11.38
CA ASP A 69 10.83 -4.98 -11.66
C ASP A 69 10.17 -5.91 -10.62
N PRO A 70 9.09 -6.61 -10.98
CA PRO A 70 8.38 -7.50 -10.05
C PRO A 70 9.25 -8.61 -9.48
N LYS A 71 10.14 -9.20 -10.26
CA LYS A 71 10.98 -10.31 -9.80
C LYS A 71 11.98 -9.87 -8.74
N LYS A 72 12.52 -8.65 -8.88
CA LYS A 72 13.40 -8.10 -7.86
C LYS A 72 12.65 -7.70 -6.59
N SER A 73 11.39 -7.26 -6.72
CA SER A 73 10.54 -6.96 -5.55
C SER A 73 10.33 -8.17 -4.64
N ALA A 74 10.29 -9.38 -5.18
CA ALA A 74 10.09 -10.59 -4.39
C ALA A 74 11.16 -10.76 -3.30
N HIS A 75 12.41 -10.40 -3.60
CA HIS A 75 13.49 -10.45 -2.61
C HIS A 75 13.25 -9.48 -1.45
N ASP A 76 12.94 -8.21 -1.74
CA ASP A 76 12.69 -7.19 -0.71
C ASP A 76 11.47 -7.55 0.14
N ILE A 77 10.44 -8.11 -0.47
CA ILE A 77 9.25 -8.61 0.23
C ILE A 77 9.65 -9.70 1.23
N ARG A 78 10.39 -10.72 0.80
CA ARG A 78 10.83 -11.82 1.68
C ARG A 78 11.73 -11.34 2.79
N GLU A 79 12.69 -10.45 2.50
CA GLU A 79 13.58 -9.88 3.51
C GLU A 79 12.77 -9.13 4.58
N THR A 80 11.81 -8.30 4.16
CA THR A 80 10.98 -7.51 5.07
C THR A 80 10.03 -8.39 5.89
N PHE A 81 9.24 -9.23 5.23
CA PHE A 81 8.25 -10.05 5.92
C PHE A 81 8.89 -11.21 6.69
N GLY A 82 10.02 -11.72 6.24
CA GLY A 82 10.80 -12.70 6.99
C GLY A 82 11.29 -12.17 8.33
N ARG A 83 11.63 -10.89 8.42
CA ARG A 83 11.95 -10.22 9.69
C ARG A 83 10.75 -10.07 10.63
N MET A 84 9.54 -10.11 10.09
CA MET A 84 8.30 -10.21 10.86
C MET A 84 7.92 -11.66 11.21
N ALA A 85 8.86 -12.61 10.99
CA ALA A 85 8.65 -14.04 11.17
C ALA A 85 7.53 -14.64 10.30
N MET A 86 7.25 -14.03 9.16
CA MET A 86 6.24 -14.50 8.21
C MET A 86 6.88 -15.33 7.10
N ASN A 87 6.27 -16.46 6.78
CA ASN A 87 6.61 -17.23 5.60
C ASN A 87 5.89 -16.70 4.35
N ASP A 88 6.18 -17.27 3.18
CA ASP A 88 5.59 -16.82 1.91
C ASP A 88 4.06 -16.94 1.89
N TYR A 89 3.49 -18.00 2.46
CA TYR A 89 2.04 -18.19 2.54
C TYR A 89 1.37 -17.08 3.39
N GLU A 90 1.92 -16.80 4.56
CA GLU A 90 1.44 -15.74 5.45
C GLU A 90 1.60 -14.35 4.83
N THR A 91 2.71 -14.12 4.12
CA THR A 91 3.00 -12.89 3.38
C THR A 91 1.94 -12.66 2.30
N VAL A 92 1.68 -13.67 1.47
CA VAL A 92 0.66 -13.59 0.42
C VAL A 92 -0.73 -13.37 1.01
N ALA A 93 -1.07 -14.07 2.10
CA ALA A 93 -2.37 -13.91 2.77
C ALA A 93 -2.56 -12.47 3.31
N LEU A 94 -1.52 -11.90 3.91
CA LEU A 94 -1.55 -10.53 4.43
C LEU A 94 -1.71 -9.50 3.30
N ILE A 95 -0.90 -9.60 2.24
CA ILE A 95 -0.95 -8.68 1.11
C ILE A 95 -2.30 -8.78 0.41
N ALA A 96 -2.73 -9.98 0.04
CA ALA A 96 -3.99 -10.19 -0.66
C ALA A 96 -5.20 -9.77 0.20
N GLY A 97 -5.17 -10.06 1.49
CA GLY A 97 -6.22 -9.64 2.43
C GLY A 97 -6.31 -8.12 2.56
N GLY A 98 -5.17 -7.44 2.63
CA GLY A 98 -5.10 -5.98 2.69
C GLY A 98 -5.55 -5.33 1.38
N HIS A 99 -4.96 -5.76 0.25
CA HIS A 99 -5.19 -5.15 -1.04
C HIS A 99 -6.55 -5.51 -1.68
N THR A 100 -7.21 -6.59 -1.23
CA THR A 100 -8.60 -6.84 -1.67
C THR A 100 -9.58 -5.77 -1.16
N PHE A 101 -9.19 -5.04 -0.11
CA PHE A 101 -10.02 -4.05 0.56
C PHE A 101 -9.38 -2.67 0.50
N GLY A 102 -10.15 -1.69 0.02
CA GLY A 102 -9.70 -0.30 0.00
C GLY A 102 -9.14 0.19 -1.34
N LYS A 103 -8.56 1.36 -1.29
CA LYS A 103 -8.06 2.10 -2.44
C LYS A 103 -6.90 2.99 -2.02
N SER A 104 -5.89 3.11 -2.87
CA SER A 104 -4.83 4.09 -2.72
C SER A 104 -5.22 5.41 -3.36
N HIS A 105 -4.86 6.54 -2.73
CA HIS A 105 -5.10 7.88 -3.23
C HIS A 105 -3.78 8.62 -3.44
N GLY A 106 -3.38 8.77 -4.68
CA GLY A 106 -2.13 9.38 -5.09
C GLY A 106 -2.28 10.28 -6.29
N ALA A 107 -3.43 10.94 -6.42
CA ALA A 107 -3.68 11.87 -7.54
C ALA A 107 -3.00 13.22 -7.35
N GLY A 108 -2.66 13.60 -6.11
CA GLY A 108 -2.01 14.86 -5.78
C GLY A 108 -0.49 14.75 -5.65
N ASP A 109 0.19 15.84 -5.94
CA ASP A 109 1.64 15.99 -5.75
C ASP A 109 2.01 15.96 -4.26
N ASP A 110 3.13 15.35 -3.91
CA ASP A 110 3.62 15.22 -2.53
C ASP A 110 3.94 16.57 -1.89
N GLY A 111 4.34 17.56 -2.67
CA GLY A 111 4.52 18.94 -2.22
C GLY A 111 3.25 19.62 -1.70
N LEU A 112 2.07 19.00 -1.93
CA LEU A 112 0.78 19.47 -1.42
C LEU A 112 0.36 18.80 -0.10
N VAL A 113 1.15 17.84 0.40
CA VAL A 113 0.94 17.23 1.72
C VAL A 113 1.11 18.28 2.79
N GLY A 114 0.19 18.33 3.76
CA GLY A 114 0.25 19.26 4.90
C GLY A 114 1.32 18.84 5.91
N VAL A 115 1.21 19.42 7.10
CA VAL A 115 2.09 19.06 8.24
C VAL A 115 1.94 17.57 8.60
N GLY A 116 3.00 16.99 9.15
CA GLY A 116 3.00 15.61 9.63
C GLY A 116 2.01 15.36 10.77
N PRO A 117 1.76 14.07 11.10
CA PRO A 117 0.77 13.71 12.13
C PRO A 117 1.03 14.37 13.49
N GLU A 118 2.28 14.54 13.87
CA GLU A 118 2.68 15.12 15.15
C GLU A 118 2.30 16.60 15.28
N ASP A 119 2.31 17.32 14.16
CA ASP A 119 1.99 18.75 14.09
C ASP A 119 0.55 19.03 13.64
N ALA A 120 -0.17 17.97 13.22
CA ALA A 120 -1.53 18.10 12.76
C ALA A 120 -2.53 18.20 13.93
N PRO A 121 -3.55 19.04 13.84
CA PRO A 121 -4.60 19.07 14.85
C PRO A 121 -5.36 17.75 14.90
N MET A 122 -5.86 17.40 16.08
CA MET A 122 -6.49 16.09 16.35
C MET A 122 -7.62 15.73 15.38
N GLU A 123 -8.41 16.68 14.95
CA GLU A 123 -9.50 16.49 13.99
C GLU A 123 -9.04 16.09 12.59
N GLN A 124 -7.75 16.21 12.30
CA GLN A 124 -7.17 15.79 11.01
C GLN A 124 -6.54 14.40 11.09
N GLN A 125 -6.34 13.85 12.27
CA GLN A 125 -5.60 12.59 12.46
C GLN A 125 -6.43 11.33 12.19
N GLN A 126 -7.77 11.41 12.19
CA GLN A 126 -8.63 10.24 11.99
C GLN A 126 -8.79 9.79 10.54
N PHE A 127 -8.74 10.73 9.59
CA PHE A 127 -9.06 10.50 8.17
C PHE A 127 -7.92 10.89 7.24
N GLY A 128 -6.72 10.88 7.74
CA GLY A 128 -5.57 11.51 7.10
C GLY A 128 -5.57 13.02 7.35
N TRP A 129 -4.40 13.58 7.35
CA TRP A 129 -4.22 15.01 7.53
C TRP A 129 -4.55 15.77 6.25
N LYS A 130 -4.97 17.00 6.43
CA LYS A 130 -5.41 17.87 5.34
C LYS A 130 -4.25 18.15 4.37
N SER A 131 -4.53 17.93 3.08
CA SER A 131 -3.61 18.29 2.01
C SER A 131 -4.05 19.59 1.30
N GLY A 132 -3.15 20.16 0.51
CA GLY A 132 -3.45 21.30 -0.38
C GLY A 132 -4.09 20.89 -1.71
N TYR A 133 -4.32 19.60 -1.95
CA TYR A 133 -4.87 19.07 -3.18
C TYR A 133 -6.41 19.03 -3.13
N GLY A 134 -7.08 19.63 -4.11
CA GLY A 134 -8.52 19.63 -4.23
C GLY A 134 -9.23 20.03 -2.94
N LYS A 135 -10.07 19.14 -2.40
CA LYS A 135 -10.76 19.33 -1.11
C LYS A 135 -9.90 18.95 0.10
N GLY A 136 -8.73 18.36 -0.13
CA GLY A 136 -7.82 17.85 0.91
C GLY A 136 -8.32 16.63 1.67
N LYS A 137 -9.36 15.96 1.19
CA LYS A 137 -9.98 14.78 1.81
C LYS A 137 -10.73 13.93 0.77
N GLY A 138 -11.18 12.73 1.17
CA GLY A 138 -11.89 11.82 0.28
C GLY A 138 -11.00 11.40 -0.88
N ARG A 139 -11.47 11.53 -2.13
CA ARG A 139 -10.67 11.26 -3.33
C ARG A 139 -9.43 12.15 -3.46
N ASP A 140 -9.42 13.30 -2.81
CA ASP A 140 -8.32 14.26 -2.82
C ASP A 140 -7.34 14.05 -1.65
N THR A 141 -7.44 12.94 -0.94
CA THR A 141 -6.44 12.53 0.06
C THR A 141 -5.12 12.19 -0.66
N ILE A 142 -4.01 12.59 -0.07
CA ILE A 142 -2.67 12.19 -0.55
C ILE A 142 -2.14 11.10 0.36
N THR A 143 -1.77 9.95 -0.23
CA THR A 143 -1.16 8.84 0.49
C THR A 143 0.23 8.53 -0.07
N SER A 144 0.34 7.57 -0.98
CA SER A 144 1.62 7.02 -1.44
C SER A 144 2.04 7.46 -2.84
N GLY A 145 1.31 8.34 -3.48
CA GLY A 145 1.50 8.68 -4.89
C GLY A 145 0.94 7.65 -5.88
N LEU A 146 0.50 6.50 -5.38
CA LEU A 146 -0.17 5.46 -6.17
C LEU A 146 -1.68 5.73 -6.15
N GLU A 147 -2.39 5.49 -7.27
CA GLU A 147 -3.81 5.83 -7.39
C GLU A 147 -4.61 4.65 -7.91
N GLY A 148 -5.60 4.22 -7.16
CA GLY A 148 -6.59 3.27 -7.59
C GLY A 148 -6.88 2.14 -6.59
N PRO A 149 -7.98 1.40 -6.82
CA PRO A 149 -8.31 0.16 -6.12
C PRO A 149 -7.64 -1.04 -6.80
N TRP A 150 -7.48 -2.13 -6.05
CA TRP A 150 -7.00 -3.41 -6.61
C TRP A 150 -8.14 -4.26 -7.15
N THR A 151 -9.35 -4.05 -6.65
CA THR A 151 -10.53 -4.87 -7.00
C THR A 151 -11.73 -4.00 -7.35
N LYS A 152 -12.70 -4.59 -8.02
CA LYS A 152 -13.99 -3.92 -8.31
C LYS A 152 -14.88 -3.73 -7.09
N ASN A 153 -14.59 -4.45 -6.00
CA ASN A 153 -15.37 -4.42 -4.75
C ASN A 153 -14.51 -3.98 -3.57
N PRO A 154 -14.00 -2.74 -3.54
CA PRO A 154 -13.03 -2.32 -2.54
C PRO A 154 -13.57 -2.26 -1.10
N ALA A 155 -14.87 -2.46 -0.90
CA ALA A 155 -15.52 -2.54 0.42
C ALA A 155 -15.85 -3.96 0.86
N GLN A 156 -15.35 -4.99 0.17
CA GLN A 156 -15.63 -6.39 0.50
C GLN A 156 -14.35 -7.23 0.47
N TRP A 157 -14.26 -8.23 1.36
CA TRP A 157 -13.29 -9.29 1.27
C TRP A 157 -13.84 -10.40 0.39
N ASP A 158 -13.23 -10.56 -0.76
CA ASP A 158 -13.49 -11.63 -1.72
C ASP A 158 -12.18 -12.04 -2.41
N ASN A 159 -12.26 -12.88 -3.43
CA ASN A 159 -11.09 -13.32 -4.20
C ASN A 159 -10.72 -12.37 -5.35
N GLY A 160 -11.34 -11.20 -5.43
CA GLY A 160 -11.17 -10.27 -6.55
C GLY A 160 -9.72 -9.84 -6.78
N TYR A 161 -8.91 -9.75 -5.71
CA TYR A 161 -7.48 -9.46 -5.84
C TYR A 161 -6.75 -10.54 -6.65
N PHE A 162 -6.89 -11.81 -6.27
CA PHE A 162 -6.27 -12.90 -7.00
C PHE A 162 -6.86 -13.09 -8.40
N GLU A 163 -8.17 -12.93 -8.55
CA GLU A 163 -8.82 -12.98 -9.86
C GLU A 163 -8.20 -11.95 -10.81
N ASN A 164 -8.04 -10.71 -10.38
CA ASN A 164 -7.41 -9.67 -11.18
C ASN A 164 -5.93 -9.97 -11.43
N LEU A 165 -5.18 -10.32 -10.38
CA LEU A 165 -3.74 -10.56 -10.46
C LEU A 165 -3.38 -11.61 -11.52
N PHE A 166 -4.18 -12.67 -11.64
CA PHE A 166 -3.90 -13.80 -12.51
C PHE A 166 -4.66 -13.77 -13.84
N LYS A 167 -5.78 -13.04 -13.95
CA LYS A 167 -6.60 -12.97 -15.16
C LYS A 167 -5.99 -12.09 -16.24
N TYR A 168 -5.45 -10.94 -15.85
CA TYR A 168 -5.05 -9.91 -16.80
C TYR A 168 -3.54 -9.88 -17.04
N GLU A 169 -3.15 -9.47 -18.24
CA GLU A 169 -1.83 -8.90 -18.47
C GLU A 169 -1.83 -7.42 -18.05
N TYR A 170 -0.65 -6.90 -17.74
CA TYR A 170 -0.52 -5.57 -17.17
C TYR A 170 0.45 -4.71 -17.97
N GLU A 171 0.12 -3.44 -18.13
CA GLU A 171 1.01 -2.43 -18.67
C GLU A 171 1.47 -1.46 -17.59
N LEU A 172 2.74 -1.06 -17.68
CA LEU A 172 3.33 -0.10 -16.76
C LEU A 172 2.83 1.30 -17.10
N VAL A 173 2.27 1.98 -16.11
CA VAL A 173 1.79 3.36 -16.25
C VAL A 173 2.32 4.22 -15.11
N LYS A 174 2.09 5.52 -15.22
CA LYS A 174 2.30 6.46 -14.11
C LYS A 174 0.97 6.94 -13.56
N SER A 175 0.88 7.00 -12.24
CA SER A 175 -0.22 7.67 -11.56
C SER A 175 -0.23 9.17 -11.88
N PRO A 176 -1.28 9.91 -11.57
CA PRO A 176 -1.29 11.37 -11.71
C PRO A 176 -0.16 12.08 -10.93
N ALA A 177 0.26 11.52 -9.81
CA ALA A 177 1.41 12.02 -9.02
C ALA A 177 2.77 11.55 -9.55
N GLY A 178 2.81 10.75 -10.63
CA GLY A 178 4.04 10.31 -11.29
C GLY A 178 4.63 8.99 -10.79
N ALA A 179 4.00 8.32 -9.82
CA ALA A 179 4.44 7.03 -9.32
C ALA A 179 4.16 5.90 -10.33
N PHE A 180 5.05 4.91 -10.41
CA PHE A 180 4.85 3.74 -11.25
C PHE A 180 3.82 2.79 -10.65
N GLN A 181 2.86 2.39 -11.48
CA GLN A 181 1.85 1.38 -11.18
C GLN A 181 1.47 0.61 -12.43
N TRP A 182 0.67 -0.44 -12.30
CA TRP A 182 0.34 -1.32 -13.40
C TRP A 182 -1.17 -1.37 -13.61
N HIS A 183 -1.61 -1.13 -14.84
CA HIS A 183 -3.02 -1.23 -15.21
C HIS A 183 -3.29 -2.52 -15.97
N PRO A 184 -4.43 -3.18 -15.71
CA PRO A 184 -4.82 -4.37 -16.46
C PRO A 184 -5.16 -4.01 -17.92
N ILE A 185 -4.63 -4.80 -18.86
CA ILE A 185 -4.93 -4.67 -20.27
C ILE A 185 -6.27 -5.33 -20.58
N GLY A 186 -7.19 -4.59 -21.19
CA GLY A 186 -8.49 -5.14 -21.60
C GLY A 186 -9.46 -5.37 -20.45
N LEU A 187 -9.36 -4.56 -19.39
CA LEU A 187 -10.32 -4.63 -18.26
C LEU A 187 -11.73 -4.37 -18.76
N GLU A 188 -12.63 -5.32 -18.53
CA GLU A 188 -14.04 -5.20 -18.88
C GLU A 188 -14.73 -4.16 -18.00
N GLU A 189 -15.73 -3.44 -18.55
CA GLU A 189 -16.40 -2.34 -17.87
C GLU A 189 -17.01 -2.73 -16.51
N GLU A 190 -17.57 -3.93 -16.40
CA GLU A 190 -18.13 -4.47 -15.16
C GLU A 190 -17.08 -4.76 -14.08
N ASN A 191 -15.80 -4.80 -14.43
CA ASN A 191 -14.70 -5.03 -13.51
C ASN A 191 -14.01 -3.73 -13.04
N HIS A 192 -14.48 -2.57 -13.49
CA HIS A 192 -14.09 -1.30 -12.91
C HIS A 192 -14.70 -1.11 -11.53
N ALA A 193 -13.97 -0.46 -10.65
CA ALA A 193 -14.45 -0.13 -9.31
C ALA A 193 -15.27 1.17 -9.30
N PRO A 194 -16.17 1.34 -8.33
CA PRO A 194 -16.80 2.63 -8.12
C PRO A 194 -15.80 3.66 -7.58
N ASP A 195 -15.97 4.92 -7.95
CA ASP A 195 -15.27 6.01 -7.28
C ASP A 195 -15.69 6.13 -5.82
N VAL A 196 -14.81 6.64 -4.97
CA VAL A 196 -15.01 6.70 -3.52
C VAL A 196 -16.12 7.69 -3.09
N GLU A 197 -16.35 8.74 -3.87
CA GLU A 197 -17.36 9.76 -3.56
C GLU A 197 -18.61 9.64 -4.43
N ASP A 198 -18.45 9.15 -5.67
CA ASP A 198 -19.53 9.01 -6.62
C ASP A 198 -19.50 7.63 -7.30
N SER A 199 -20.33 6.74 -6.83
CA SER A 199 -20.40 5.36 -7.35
C SER A 199 -20.85 5.24 -8.80
N SER A 200 -21.40 6.31 -9.40
CA SER A 200 -21.72 6.36 -10.82
C SER A 200 -20.47 6.49 -11.71
N ILE A 201 -19.39 7.01 -11.14
CA ILE A 201 -18.09 7.10 -11.82
C ILE A 201 -17.37 5.76 -11.63
N LYS A 202 -16.79 5.25 -12.73
CA LYS A 202 -16.02 4.02 -12.74
C LYS A 202 -14.54 4.33 -12.89
N VAL A 203 -13.73 3.68 -12.06
CA VAL A 203 -12.28 3.80 -12.06
C VAL A 203 -11.62 2.46 -12.35
N THR A 204 -10.52 2.48 -13.08
CA THR A 204 -9.77 1.25 -13.35
C THR A 204 -9.16 0.69 -12.09
N THR A 205 -8.99 -0.62 -12.05
CA THR A 205 -8.17 -1.28 -11.02
C THR A 205 -6.68 -1.14 -11.36
N MET A 206 -5.83 -1.36 -10.38
CA MET A 206 -4.38 -1.31 -10.57
C MET A 206 -3.69 -2.40 -9.76
N MET A 207 -2.43 -2.66 -10.09
CA MET A 207 -1.50 -3.46 -9.28
C MET A 207 -0.23 -2.66 -9.05
N LEU A 208 0.42 -2.93 -7.94
CA LEU A 208 1.75 -2.44 -7.62
C LEU A 208 2.81 -3.35 -8.24
N THR A 209 4.03 -2.87 -8.38
CA THR A 209 5.14 -3.75 -8.77
C THR A 209 5.34 -4.88 -7.74
N SER A 210 5.15 -4.58 -6.46
CA SER A 210 5.19 -5.58 -5.39
C SER A 210 4.04 -6.58 -5.44
N ASP A 211 2.87 -6.23 -5.98
CA ASP A 211 1.79 -7.20 -6.20
C ASP A 211 2.15 -8.19 -7.31
N LEU A 212 2.67 -7.67 -8.42
CA LEU A 212 3.08 -8.53 -9.54
C LEU A 212 4.21 -9.49 -9.15
N ALA A 213 5.01 -9.16 -8.13
CA ALA A 213 6.00 -10.08 -7.57
C ALA A 213 5.38 -11.41 -7.12
N LEU A 214 4.18 -11.37 -6.53
CA LEU A 214 3.47 -12.56 -6.07
C LEU A 214 3.02 -13.47 -7.24
N ARG A 215 2.89 -12.91 -8.43
CA ARG A 215 2.58 -13.67 -9.65
C ARG A 215 3.84 -14.18 -10.36
N GLU A 216 4.86 -13.33 -10.45
CA GLU A 216 6.05 -13.57 -11.26
C GLU A 216 7.09 -14.45 -10.58
N ASP A 217 7.13 -14.47 -9.25
CA ASP A 217 8.03 -15.31 -8.48
C ASP A 217 7.41 -16.71 -8.29
N PRO A 218 8.09 -17.79 -8.73
CA PRO A 218 7.53 -19.13 -8.69
C PRO A 218 7.38 -19.70 -7.28
N GLU A 219 8.07 -19.16 -6.28
CA GLU A 219 7.98 -19.63 -4.90
C GLU A 219 6.73 -19.08 -4.18
N TYR A 220 6.12 -18.01 -4.68
CA TYR A 220 4.84 -17.49 -4.18
C TYR A 220 3.60 -18.18 -4.78
N ARG A 221 3.78 -18.99 -5.81
CA ARG A 221 2.68 -19.70 -6.52
C ARG A 221 2.26 -20.98 -5.84
#